data_dc1cede51ce5f732cacb9800341752e2
#
_entry.id   dc1cede51ce5f732cacb9800341752e2
#
_cell.length_a   1.000
_cell.length_b   1.000
_cell.length_c   1.000
_cell.angle_alpha   90.00
_cell.angle_beta   90.00
_cell.angle_gamma   90.00
#
_symmetry.space_group_name_H-M   'P 1'
#
loop_
_entity.id
_entity.type
_entity.pdbx_description
1 polymer ?
#
loop_
_entity_poly.entity_id
_entity_poly.type
_entity_poly.pdbx_seq_one_letter_code
_entity_poly.pdbx_strand_id
1 'polypeptide(L)'
;MTVAILLLTHEEMGNALIATAHHILGRMALTVEAHAIPPGSDVEAALRDTMAHARRLDAGDGVLVLTDVYGATPSNVAEKLAVDGLPIRRVSGLNLPMLLRVLNYAEQPLVELAQTAAHGGRAGIRIDDA
;
A
#
# COMPACT_ATOMS: atom_id res chain seq x y z
N MET A 1 -14.36 2.14 -12.46
CA MET A 1 -13.10 2.70 -11.94
C MET A 1 -12.83 2.13 -10.57
N THR A 2 -11.59 1.98 -10.22
CA THR A 2 -11.19 1.35 -8.96
C THR A 2 -10.01 2.09 -8.35
N VAL A 3 -9.84 1.91 -7.04
CA VAL A 3 -8.65 2.35 -6.33
C VAL A 3 -7.50 1.42 -6.69
N ALA A 4 -6.31 1.97 -6.92
CA ALA A 4 -5.10 1.19 -7.08
C ALA A 4 -4.33 1.16 -5.76
N ILE A 5 -3.55 0.10 -5.53
CA ILE A 5 -2.81 -0.08 -4.28
C ILE A 5 -1.33 -0.11 -4.58
N LEU A 6 -0.58 0.73 -3.89
CA LEU A 6 0.87 0.78 -3.99
C LEU A 6 1.49 0.39 -2.66
N LEU A 7 2.25 -0.68 -2.64
CA LEU A 7 3.01 -1.10 -1.46
C LEU A 7 4.39 -0.45 -1.52
N LEU A 8 4.63 0.51 -0.66
CA LEU A 8 5.87 1.26 -0.61
C LEU A 8 6.66 0.79 0.61
N THR A 9 7.66 -0.05 0.38
CA THR A 9 8.32 -0.78 1.47
C THR A 9 9.83 -0.77 1.33
N HIS A 10 10.49 -1.24 2.38
CA HIS A 10 11.90 -1.62 2.29
C HIS A 10 12.02 -2.86 1.40
N GLU A 11 13.03 -2.88 0.56
CA GLU A 11 13.45 -4.05 -0.21
C GLU A 11 12.28 -4.84 -0.82
N GLU A 12 12.29 -6.15 -0.73
CA GLU A 12 11.36 -7.05 -1.41
C GLU A 12 10.09 -7.36 -0.63
N MET A 13 9.87 -6.72 0.51
CA MET A 13 8.72 -7.02 1.36
C MET A 13 7.39 -6.86 0.61
N GLY A 14 7.24 -5.79 -0.16
CA GLY A 14 6.01 -5.56 -0.91
C GLY A 14 5.73 -6.66 -1.93
N ASN A 15 6.75 -7.06 -2.69
CA ASN A 15 6.60 -8.13 -3.69
C ASN A 15 6.27 -9.46 -3.04
N ALA A 16 6.88 -9.77 -1.90
CA ALA A 16 6.60 -11.00 -1.17
C ALA A 16 5.16 -11.04 -0.66
N LEU A 17 4.66 -9.91 -0.15
CA LEU A 17 3.28 -9.81 0.30
C LEU A 17 2.29 -9.99 -0.84
N ILE A 18 2.57 -9.39 -1.99
CA ILE A 18 1.71 -9.54 -3.18
C ILE A 18 1.66 -11.00 -3.61
N ALA A 19 2.80 -11.66 -3.70
CA ALA A 19 2.86 -13.06 -4.11
C ALA A 19 2.07 -13.95 -3.15
N THR A 20 2.20 -13.70 -1.84
CA THR A 20 1.49 -14.46 -0.82
C THR A 20 -0.01 -14.21 -0.89
N ALA A 21 -0.43 -12.96 -1.03
CA ALA A 21 -1.84 -12.61 -1.16
C ALA A 21 -2.46 -13.26 -2.39
N HIS A 22 -1.76 -13.24 -3.51
CA HIS A 22 -2.21 -13.86 -4.74
C HIS A 22 -2.39 -15.37 -4.54
N HIS A 23 -1.46 -16.02 -3.87
CA HIS A 23 -1.55 -17.44 -3.56
C HIS A 23 -2.79 -17.76 -2.72
N ILE A 24 -3.08 -16.93 -1.72
CA ILE A 24 -4.21 -17.16 -0.81
C ILE A 24 -5.55 -16.90 -1.49
N LEU A 25 -5.67 -15.80 -2.24
CA LEU A 25 -6.93 -15.36 -2.81
C LEU A 25 -7.22 -15.95 -4.19
N GLY A 26 -6.20 -16.42 -4.89
CA GLY A 26 -6.31 -16.97 -6.23
C GLY A 26 -6.40 -15.92 -7.32
N ARG A 27 -6.97 -14.76 -7.04
CA ARG A 27 -7.04 -13.63 -7.97
C ARG A 27 -7.05 -12.33 -7.20
N MET A 28 -6.62 -11.27 -7.88
CA MET A 28 -6.52 -9.95 -7.28
C MET A 28 -7.65 -9.07 -7.80
N ALA A 29 -8.50 -8.61 -6.89
CA ALA A 29 -9.64 -7.78 -7.24
C ALA A 29 -9.26 -6.34 -7.58
N LEU A 30 -8.09 -5.88 -7.13
CA LEU A 30 -7.55 -4.56 -7.42
C LEU A 30 -6.15 -4.69 -7.99
N THR A 31 -5.70 -3.66 -8.70
CA THR A 31 -4.30 -3.57 -9.11
C THR A 31 -3.45 -3.26 -7.90
N VAL A 32 -2.48 -4.13 -7.62
CA VAL A 32 -1.53 -3.97 -6.52
C VAL A 32 -0.12 -4.07 -7.09
N GLU A 33 0.69 -3.07 -6.83
CA GLU A 33 2.10 -3.09 -7.22
C GLU A 33 2.98 -2.68 -6.06
N ALA A 34 4.22 -3.14 -6.09
CA ALA A 34 5.19 -2.82 -5.07
C ALA A 34 6.22 -1.83 -5.61
N HIS A 35 6.64 -0.92 -4.75
CA HIS A 35 7.73 0.00 -5.04
C HIS A 35 8.72 -0.09 -3.88
N ALA A 36 9.86 -0.73 -4.14
CA ALA A 36 10.89 -0.90 -3.12
C ALA A 36 11.78 0.34 -3.05
N ILE A 37 12.12 0.76 -1.84
CA ILE A 37 13.09 1.84 -1.62
C ILE A 37 14.37 1.21 -1.13
N PRO A 38 15.44 1.22 -1.95
CA PRO A 38 16.71 0.63 -1.54
C PRO A 38 17.35 1.39 -0.38
N PRO A 39 18.11 0.70 0.48
CA PRO A 39 18.85 1.37 1.54
C PRO A 39 19.79 2.44 0.99
N GLY A 40 19.87 3.59 1.66
CA GLY A 40 20.76 4.67 1.26
C GLY A 40 20.29 5.46 0.05
N SER A 41 19.05 5.29 -0.39
CA SER A 41 18.50 6.03 -1.51
C SER A 41 18.43 7.53 -1.22
N ASP A 42 18.66 8.34 -2.27
CA ASP A 42 18.36 9.76 -2.18
C ASP A 42 16.84 9.95 -2.08
N VAL A 43 16.41 10.65 -1.02
CA VAL A 43 14.98 10.81 -0.73
C VAL A 43 14.25 11.54 -1.87
N GLU A 44 14.87 12.56 -2.46
CA GLU A 44 14.22 13.30 -3.54
C GLU A 44 14.05 12.44 -4.80
N ALA A 45 15.07 11.65 -5.13
CA ALA A 45 14.98 10.73 -6.26
C ALA A 45 13.94 9.66 -6.00
N ALA A 46 13.93 9.09 -4.79
CA ALA A 46 12.93 8.10 -4.40
C ALA A 46 11.51 8.67 -4.48
N LEU A 47 11.34 9.91 -4.05
CA LEU A 47 10.03 10.59 -4.12
C LEU A 47 9.58 10.76 -5.58
N ARG A 48 10.46 11.21 -6.45
CA ARG A 48 10.13 11.39 -7.88
C ARG A 48 9.72 10.06 -8.51
N ASP A 49 10.46 8.99 -8.24
CA ASP A 49 10.18 7.67 -8.80
C ASP A 49 8.86 7.12 -8.28
N THR A 50 8.60 7.32 -6.99
CA THR A 50 7.35 6.87 -6.37
C THR A 50 6.16 7.65 -6.92
N MET A 51 6.31 8.97 -7.10
CA MET A 51 5.25 9.80 -7.69
C MET A 51 4.92 9.35 -9.11
N ALA A 52 5.94 9.06 -9.91
CA ALA A 52 5.74 8.56 -11.27
C ALA A 52 5.02 7.21 -11.25
N HIS A 53 5.38 6.33 -10.33
CA HIS A 53 4.72 5.03 -10.18
C HIS A 53 3.25 5.18 -9.79
N ALA A 54 2.96 6.02 -8.80
CA ALA A 54 1.59 6.26 -8.37
C ALA A 54 0.74 6.83 -9.50
N ARG A 55 1.31 7.75 -10.28
CA ARG A 55 0.60 8.35 -11.41
C ARG A 55 0.26 7.31 -12.48
N ARG A 56 1.19 6.41 -12.79
CA ARG A 56 0.93 5.33 -13.76
C ARG A 56 -0.11 4.34 -13.26
N LEU A 57 -0.14 4.12 -11.96
CA LEU A 57 -1.00 3.12 -11.34
C LEU A 57 -2.45 3.58 -11.22
N ASP A 58 -2.67 4.88 -11.08
CA ASP A 58 -4.00 5.46 -10.91
C ASP A 58 -4.92 5.13 -12.07
N ALA A 59 -6.08 4.56 -11.75
CA ALA A 59 -7.11 4.21 -12.73
C ALA A 59 -8.32 5.16 -12.65
N GLY A 60 -8.21 6.25 -11.91
CA GLY A 60 -9.24 7.28 -11.80
C GLY A 60 -9.80 7.50 -10.39
N ASP A 61 -9.70 6.51 -9.52
CA ASP A 61 -10.25 6.60 -8.16
C ASP A 61 -9.18 6.78 -7.08
N GLY A 62 -7.95 7.08 -7.50
CA GLY A 62 -6.86 7.37 -6.58
C GLY A 62 -6.02 6.15 -6.21
N VAL A 63 -5.04 6.38 -5.35
CA VAL A 63 -4.07 5.37 -4.94
C VAL A 63 -4.01 5.27 -3.43
N LEU A 64 -4.15 4.06 -2.93
CA LEU A 64 -3.93 3.74 -1.52
C LEU A 64 -2.48 3.28 -1.36
N VAL A 65 -1.69 4.03 -0.62
CA VAL A 65 -0.28 3.74 -0.36
C VAL A 65 -0.16 3.08 0.99
N LEU A 66 0.35 1.86 1.00
CA LEU A 66 0.57 1.08 2.22
C LEU A 66 2.07 0.96 2.46
N THR A 67 2.54 1.43 3.61
CA THR A 67 3.96 1.37 3.96
C THR A 67 4.19 0.37 5.08
N ASP A 68 5.40 -0.17 5.15
CA ASP A 68 5.71 -1.25 6.09
C ASP A 68 5.78 -0.77 7.53
N VAL A 69 6.47 0.33 7.82
CA VAL A 69 6.59 0.82 9.19
C VAL A 69 6.60 2.35 9.21
N TYR A 70 5.82 2.92 10.14
CA TYR A 70 5.74 4.37 10.28
C TYR A 70 7.08 4.94 10.74
N GLY A 71 7.49 6.05 10.14
CA GLY A 71 8.69 6.78 10.54
C GLY A 71 9.97 6.37 9.82
N ALA A 72 9.97 5.28 9.07
CA ALA A 72 11.11 4.88 8.24
C ALA A 72 11.05 5.55 6.87
N THR A 73 12.07 5.35 6.05
CA THR A 73 12.17 6.04 4.75
C THR A 73 10.96 5.84 3.83
N PRO A 74 10.42 4.62 3.64
CA PRO A 74 9.22 4.48 2.82
C PRO A 74 8.05 5.32 3.33
N SER A 75 7.81 5.34 4.63
CA SER A 75 6.75 6.15 5.24
C SER A 75 7.00 7.63 5.03
N ASN A 76 8.25 8.08 5.18
CA ASN A 76 8.62 9.48 4.99
C ASN A 76 8.44 9.92 3.54
N VAL A 77 8.76 9.05 2.59
CA VAL A 77 8.48 9.31 1.17
C VAL A 77 6.99 9.39 0.93
N ALA A 78 6.22 8.45 1.49
CA ALA A 78 4.75 8.43 1.34
C ALA A 78 4.11 9.72 1.85
N GLU A 79 4.60 10.24 2.97
CA GLU A 79 4.10 11.50 3.56
C GLU A 79 4.24 12.69 2.60
N LYS A 80 5.27 12.67 1.78
CA LYS A 80 5.55 13.76 0.84
C LYS A 80 4.90 13.57 -0.51
N LEU A 81 4.26 12.42 -0.75
CA LEU A 81 3.59 12.19 -2.02
C LEU A 81 2.44 13.17 -2.19
N ALA A 82 2.54 13.98 -3.22
CA ALA A 82 1.49 14.90 -3.61
C ALA A 82 1.54 15.01 -5.12
N VAL A 83 0.47 14.60 -5.77
CA VAL A 83 0.35 14.65 -7.22
C VAL A 83 -0.95 15.37 -7.52
N ASP A 84 -0.84 16.46 -8.30
CA ASP A 84 -2.01 17.27 -8.66
C ASP A 84 -3.07 16.42 -9.34
N GLY A 85 -4.29 16.49 -8.82
CA GLY A 85 -5.42 15.76 -9.37
C GLY A 85 -5.44 14.28 -9.04
N LEU A 86 -4.50 13.79 -8.24
CA LEU A 86 -4.45 12.37 -7.86
C LEU A 86 -4.76 12.22 -6.37
N PRO A 87 -5.93 11.69 -6.00
CA PRO A 87 -6.21 11.42 -4.60
C PRO A 87 -5.29 10.31 -4.06
N ILE A 88 -4.70 10.55 -2.90
CA ILE A 88 -3.81 9.60 -2.24
C ILE A 88 -4.21 9.49 -0.77
N ARG A 89 -4.25 8.26 -0.27
CA ARG A 89 -4.34 7.98 1.17
C ARG A 89 -3.18 7.08 1.56
N ARG A 90 -2.71 7.21 2.79
CA ARG A 90 -1.52 6.53 3.30
C ARG A 90 -1.85 5.78 4.57
N VAL A 91 -1.44 4.53 4.64
CA VAL A 91 -1.56 3.72 5.86
C VAL A 91 -0.24 3.04 6.11
N SER A 92 0.29 3.15 7.32
CA SER A 92 1.53 2.48 7.73
C SER A 92 1.22 1.26 8.58
N GLY A 93 2.19 0.38 8.71
CA GLY A 93 2.03 -0.86 9.47
C GLY A 93 1.54 -2.02 8.62
N LEU A 94 1.85 -1.99 7.32
CA LEU A 94 1.45 -3.04 6.38
C LEU A 94 1.78 -4.43 6.91
N ASN A 95 0.79 -5.26 6.94
CA ASN A 95 0.94 -6.68 7.19
C ASN A 95 0.01 -7.45 6.24
N LEU A 96 0.17 -8.75 6.18
CA LEU A 96 -0.62 -9.57 5.26
C LEU A 96 -2.13 -9.48 5.53
N PRO A 97 -2.61 -9.52 6.80
CA PRO A 97 -4.04 -9.33 7.05
C PRO A 97 -4.60 -8.01 6.52
N MET A 98 -3.83 -6.92 6.60
CA MET A 98 -4.23 -5.64 6.03
C MET A 98 -4.47 -5.75 4.52
N LEU A 99 -3.50 -6.32 3.81
CA LEU A 99 -3.58 -6.45 2.35
C LEU A 99 -4.76 -7.34 1.94
N LEU A 100 -4.93 -8.48 2.61
CA LEU A 100 -6.05 -9.38 2.33
C LEU A 100 -7.40 -8.69 2.58
N ARG A 101 -7.51 -7.92 3.66
CA ARG A 101 -8.74 -7.21 3.99
C ARG A 101 -9.10 -6.19 2.91
N VAL A 102 -8.12 -5.39 2.49
CA VAL A 102 -8.34 -4.39 1.45
C VAL A 102 -8.81 -5.05 0.15
N LEU A 103 -8.20 -6.15 -0.22
CA LEU A 103 -8.56 -6.86 -1.46
C LEU A 103 -9.95 -7.48 -1.40
N ASN A 104 -10.47 -7.76 -0.20
CA ASN A 104 -11.82 -8.27 -0.01
C ASN A 104 -12.89 -7.17 0.00
N TYR A 105 -12.49 -5.90 0.03
CA TYR A 105 -13.40 -4.75 0.01
C TYR A 105 -13.08 -3.83 -1.17
N ALA A 106 -12.81 -4.43 -2.30
CA ALA A 106 -12.30 -3.75 -3.50
C ALA A 106 -13.23 -2.67 -4.04
N GLU A 107 -14.52 -2.72 -3.72
CA GLU A 107 -15.52 -1.77 -4.19
C GLU A 107 -15.56 -0.47 -3.38
N GLN A 108 -14.89 -0.42 -2.23
CA GLN A 108 -14.92 0.76 -1.39
C GLN A 108 -14.15 1.92 -2.00
N PRO A 109 -14.64 3.16 -1.81
CA PRO A 109 -13.87 4.33 -2.23
C PRO A 109 -12.63 4.52 -1.35
N LEU A 110 -11.69 5.32 -1.85
CA LEU A 110 -10.36 5.45 -1.26
C LEU A 110 -10.36 5.76 0.24
N VAL A 111 -11.19 6.71 0.69
CA VAL A 111 -11.24 7.09 2.11
C VAL A 111 -11.66 5.92 2.99
N GLU A 112 -12.69 5.20 2.57
CA GLU A 112 -13.17 4.03 3.31
C GLU A 112 -12.16 2.89 3.27
N LEU A 113 -11.54 2.68 2.11
CA LEU A 113 -10.56 1.61 1.94
C LEU A 113 -9.34 1.80 2.84
N ALA A 114 -8.93 3.05 3.06
CA ALA A 114 -7.85 3.36 3.99
C ALA A 114 -8.22 2.97 5.44
N GLN A 115 -9.45 3.23 5.84
CA GLN A 115 -9.95 2.83 7.15
C GLN A 115 -10.04 1.31 7.28
N THR A 116 -10.50 0.65 6.23
CA THR A 116 -10.56 -0.81 6.15
C THR A 116 -9.16 -1.42 6.30
N ALA A 117 -8.16 -0.81 5.66
CA ALA A 117 -6.78 -1.25 5.77
C ALA A 117 -6.29 -1.21 7.23
N ALA A 118 -6.44 -0.08 7.88
CA ALA A 118 -5.99 0.08 9.26
C ALA A 118 -6.72 -0.90 10.20
N HIS A 119 -8.02 -1.03 10.04
CA HIS A 119 -8.83 -1.95 10.85
C HIS A 119 -8.41 -3.40 10.61
N GLY A 120 -8.25 -3.80 9.35
CA GLY A 120 -7.86 -5.18 9.00
C GLY A 120 -6.48 -5.54 9.50
N GLY A 121 -5.54 -4.59 9.44
CA GLY A 121 -4.19 -4.81 9.94
C GLY A 121 -4.17 -5.05 11.45
N ARG A 122 -4.95 -4.27 12.19
CA ARG A 122 -5.06 -4.43 13.65
C ARG A 122 -5.78 -5.72 14.02
N ALA A 123 -6.87 -6.01 13.34
CA ALA A 123 -7.69 -7.20 13.63
C ALA A 123 -6.96 -8.50 13.31
N GLY A 124 -5.96 -8.46 12.44
CA GLY A 124 -5.17 -9.63 12.08
C GLY A 124 -4.17 -10.07 13.13
N ILE A 125 -3.95 -9.25 14.17
CA ILE A 125 -3.06 -9.60 15.27
C ILE A 125 -3.86 -10.37 16.31
N ARG A 126 -3.51 -11.66 16.50
CA ARG A 126 -4.27 -12.57 17.36
C ARG A 126 -3.35 -13.27 18.33
N ILE A 127 -3.84 -13.44 19.56
CA ILE A 127 -3.15 -14.23 20.59
C ILE A 127 -3.99 -15.48 20.80
N ASP A 128 -3.46 -16.65 20.45
CA ASP A 128 -4.25 -17.88 20.38
C ASP A 128 -4.49 -18.52 21.73
N ASP A 129 -3.59 -18.33 22.65
CA ASP A 129 -3.64 -18.98 23.98
C ASP A 129 -4.05 -17.99 25.07
N ALA A 130 -4.62 -16.90 24.69
CA ALA A 130 -5.05 -15.85 25.63
C ALA A 130 -6.36 -16.21 26.35
#